data_06c32376a22b1c81009b7e4e98ab8f71
#
_entry.id   06c32376a22b1c81009b7e4e98ab8f71
#
_cell.length_a   1.000
_cell.length_b   1.000
_cell.length_c   1.000
_cell.angle_alpha   90.00
_cell.angle_beta   90.00
_cell.angle_gamma   90.00
#
_symmetry.space_group_name_H-M   'P 1'
#
loop_
_entity.id
_entity.type
_entity.pdbx_description
1 polymer ?
#
loop_
_entity_poly.entity_id
_entity_poly.type
_entity_poly.pdbx_seq_one_letter_code
_entity_poly.pdbx_strand_id
1 'polypeptide(L)'
;MNVSPRELEAGDIDEMVLNGLAAKDLPATMFEIEITEESPVDPDRVDEKLGRLSHAGISIALDVFGTGFSTLASLKDSRIRKVKIDQGFIRGLAKSREDRLLVKTVIDLGRTLGIEVMAEGVETEADRQTLHKLGCKTAQGFLFSKAVPLSQALGLAVKERQEL
;
A
#
# COMPACT_ATOMS: atom_id res chain seq x y z
N MET A 1 3.26 -0.96 8.04
CA MET A 1 2.70 -1.80 9.14
C MET A 1 1.24 -2.06 8.81
N ASN A 2 0.84 -3.35 8.76
CA ASN A 2 -0.56 -3.72 8.56
C ASN A 2 -1.36 -3.49 9.84
N VAL A 3 -2.53 -2.88 9.71
CA VAL A 3 -3.47 -2.58 10.80
C VAL A 3 -4.88 -2.80 10.29
N SER A 4 -5.64 -3.62 10.99
CA SER A 4 -7.05 -3.79 10.70
C SER A 4 -7.88 -2.61 11.24
N PRO A 5 -9.03 -2.28 10.64
CA PRO A 5 -9.94 -1.27 11.18
C PRO A 5 -10.35 -1.54 12.63
N ARG A 6 -10.49 -2.82 13.02
CA ARG A 6 -10.80 -3.20 14.40
C ARG A 6 -9.68 -2.87 15.39
N GLU A 7 -8.44 -3.06 14.99
CA GLU A 7 -7.29 -2.67 15.82
C GLU A 7 -7.20 -1.15 15.97
N LEU A 8 -7.50 -0.42 14.90
CA LEU A 8 -7.62 1.04 14.97
C LEU A 8 -8.73 1.46 15.92
N GLU A 9 -9.92 0.84 15.84
CA GLU A 9 -11.04 1.17 16.72
C GLU A 9 -10.76 0.84 18.19
N ALA A 10 -10.28 -0.37 18.47
CA ALA A 10 -10.21 -0.92 19.82
C ALA A 10 -8.95 -0.52 20.61
N GLY A 11 -7.85 -0.18 19.93
CA GLY A 11 -6.54 0.03 20.56
C GLY A 11 -6.04 1.47 20.45
N ASP A 12 -4.96 1.76 21.17
CA ASP A 12 -4.25 3.04 21.11
C ASP A 12 -3.08 2.96 20.12
N ILE A 13 -3.35 2.36 18.93
CA ILE A 13 -2.32 2.12 17.91
C ILE A 13 -1.70 3.43 17.42
N ASP A 14 -2.49 4.45 17.27
CA ASP A 14 -2.03 5.78 16.88
C ASP A 14 -1.02 6.33 17.90
N GLU A 15 -1.33 6.28 19.20
CA GLU A 15 -0.41 6.70 20.26
C GLU A 15 0.84 5.80 20.33
N MET A 16 0.65 4.50 20.22
CA MET A 16 1.76 3.54 20.23
C MET A 16 2.75 3.81 19.09
N VAL A 17 2.25 4.05 17.88
CA VAL A 17 3.09 4.33 16.71
C VAL A 17 3.80 5.66 16.87
N LEU A 18 3.08 6.73 17.23
CA LEU A 18 3.65 8.07 17.38
C LEU A 18 4.71 8.11 18.48
N ASN A 19 4.43 7.51 19.63
CA ASN A 19 5.38 7.42 20.73
C ASN A 19 6.59 6.56 20.38
N GLY A 20 6.38 5.46 19.63
CA GLY A 20 7.45 4.59 19.17
C GLY A 20 8.41 5.28 18.20
N LEU A 21 7.89 6.08 17.27
CA LEU A 21 8.68 6.87 16.33
C LEU A 21 9.45 7.98 17.07
N ALA A 22 8.80 8.70 17.98
CA ALA A 22 9.42 9.74 18.77
C ALA A 22 10.55 9.19 19.64
N ALA A 23 10.36 8.05 20.31
CA ALA A 23 11.37 7.40 21.15
C ALA A 23 12.62 6.95 20.38
N LYS A 24 12.51 6.81 19.05
CA LYS A 24 13.62 6.41 18.15
C LYS A 24 14.15 7.57 17.30
N ASP A 25 13.64 8.77 17.49
CA ASP A 25 13.94 9.95 16.66
C ASP A 25 13.76 9.67 15.16
N LEU A 26 12.68 8.93 14.81
CA LEU A 26 12.36 8.59 13.43
C LEU A 26 11.29 9.54 12.90
N PRO A 27 11.49 10.15 11.72
CA PRO A 27 10.48 10.97 11.08
C PRO A 27 9.22 10.16 10.75
N ALA A 28 8.05 10.67 11.11
CA ALA A 28 6.77 10.01 10.83
C ALA A 28 6.55 9.77 9.32
N THR A 29 7.12 10.63 8.47
CA THR A 29 7.07 10.50 7.00
C THR A 29 7.79 9.26 6.45
N MET A 30 8.61 8.59 7.25
CA MET A 30 9.25 7.32 6.88
C MET A 30 8.38 6.10 7.22
N PHE A 31 7.22 6.33 7.83
CA PHE A 31 6.34 5.26 8.27
C PHE A 31 5.05 5.22 7.44
N GLU A 32 4.62 4.02 7.12
CA GLU A 32 3.37 3.76 6.39
C GLU A 32 2.51 2.76 7.16
N ILE A 33 1.23 3.09 7.28
CA ILE A 33 0.20 2.20 7.79
C ILE A 33 -0.59 1.68 6.61
N GLU A 34 -0.73 0.38 6.54
CA GLU A 34 -1.54 -0.33 5.55
C GLU A 34 -2.83 -0.80 6.21
N ILE A 35 -3.95 -0.33 5.71
CA ILE A 35 -5.27 -0.64 6.24
C ILE A 35 -5.91 -1.69 5.34
N THR A 36 -6.26 -2.83 5.94
CA THR A 36 -7.05 -3.85 5.26
C THR A 36 -8.52 -3.47 5.29
N GLU A 37 -9.23 -3.76 4.21
CA GLU A 37 -10.67 -3.49 4.12
C GLU A 37 -11.50 -4.60 4.76
N GLU A 38 -11.53 -4.65 6.08
CA GLU A 38 -12.37 -5.60 6.81
C GLU A 38 -13.33 -4.92 7.79
N SER A 39 -14.58 -5.40 7.75
CA SER A 39 -15.64 -5.33 8.80
C SER A 39 -16.21 -3.97 9.19
N PRO A 40 -17.49 -3.92 9.52
CA PRO A 40 -18.13 -2.74 10.08
C PRO A 40 -17.50 -2.41 11.43
N VAL A 41 -16.87 -1.26 11.48
CA VAL A 41 -16.30 -0.60 12.66
C VAL A 41 -16.99 0.73 12.83
N ASP A 42 -16.86 1.36 14.00
CA ASP A 42 -17.32 2.72 14.21
C ASP A 42 -16.51 3.68 13.31
N PRO A 43 -17.12 4.26 12.27
CA PRO A 43 -16.38 5.09 11.31
C PRO A 43 -15.75 6.32 11.97
N ASP A 44 -16.42 6.91 12.97
CA ASP A 44 -15.98 8.16 13.59
C ASP A 44 -14.69 7.95 14.40
N ARG A 45 -14.59 6.81 15.10
CA ARG A 45 -13.38 6.49 15.88
C ARG A 45 -12.18 6.18 14.98
N VAL A 46 -12.41 5.44 13.90
CA VAL A 46 -11.35 5.16 12.91
C VAL A 46 -10.92 6.46 12.24
N ASP A 47 -11.87 7.32 11.89
CA ASP A 47 -11.62 8.59 11.24
C ASP A 47 -10.74 9.51 12.09
N GLU A 48 -11.03 9.64 13.39
CA GLU A 48 -10.23 10.44 14.33
C GLU A 48 -8.78 9.96 14.36
N LYS A 49 -8.55 8.66 14.55
CA LYS A 49 -7.20 8.08 14.64
C LYS A 49 -6.42 8.19 13.34
N LEU A 50 -7.05 7.94 12.21
CA LEU A 50 -6.44 8.17 10.90
C LEU A 50 -6.10 9.65 10.68
N GLY A 51 -6.95 10.54 11.17
CA GLY A 51 -6.67 11.99 11.16
C GLY A 51 -5.40 12.31 11.94
N ARG A 52 -5.25 11.80 13.16
CA ARG A 52 -4.06 12.02 14.01
C ARG A 52 -2.78 11.50 13.34
N LEU A 53 -2.81 10.27 12.79
CA LEU A 53 -1.69 9.66 12.09
C LEU A 53 -1.29 10.45 10.85
N SER A 54 -2.26 10.83 10.02
CA SER A 54 -2.03 11.61 8.81
C SER A 54 -1.48 13.01 9.10
N HIS A 55 -2.00 13.71 10.14
CA HIS A 55 -1.47 15.01 10.57
C HIS A 55 -0.04 14.92 11.08
N ALA A 56 0.36 13.82 11.68
CA ALA A 56 1.74 13.57 12.07
C ALA A 56 2.67 13.30 10.87
N GLY A 57 2.14 13.10 9.66
CA GLY A 57 2.90 12.85 8.45
C GLY A 57 3.05 11.38 8.09
N ILE A 58 2.35 10.46 8.77
CA ILE A 58 2.35 9.04 8.45
C ILE A 58 1.57 8.83 7.14
N SER A 59 2.14 8.05 6.23
CA SER A 59 1.47 7.64 5.00
C SER A 59 0.41 6.58 5.29
N ILE A 60 -0.78 6.72 4.69
CA ILE A 60 -1.85 5.74 4.80
C ILE A 60 -2.04 5.07 3.44
N ALA A 61 -1.88 3.76 3.42
CA ALA A 61 -2.11 2.92 2.26
C ALA A 61 -3.35 2.04 2.47
N LEU A 62 -4.15 1.88 1.43
CA LEU A 62 -5.19 0.86 1.38
C LEU A 62 -4.58 -0.42 0.84
N ASP A 63 -4.61 -1.46 1.66
CA ASP A 63 -4.23 -2.80 1.26
C ASP A 63 -5.40 -3.50 0.57
N VAL A 64 -5.11 -4.15 -0.55
CA VAL A 64 -6.04 -5.05 -1.24
C VAL A 64 -7.23 -4.35 -1.92
N PHE A 65 -6.97 -3.58 -2.97
CA PHE A 65 -8.03 -3.17 -3.90
C PHE A 65 -8.47 -4.35 -4.77
N GLY A 66 -9.74 -4.78 -4.61
CA GLY A 66 -10.39 -5.74 -5.52
C GLY A 66 -10.97 -7.00 -4.90
N THR A 67 -10.85 -7.24 -3.59
CA THR A 67 -11.34 -8.48 -2.97
C THR A 67 -12.77 -8.43 -2.44
N GLY A 68 -13.49 -7.32 -2.60
CA GLY A 68 -14.92 -7.36 -2.43
C GLY A 68 -15.63 -6.16 -1.79
N PHE A 69 -14.96 -5.32 -1.04
CA PHE A 69 -15.62 -4.21 -0.33
C PHE A 69 -14.95 -2.84 -0.51
N SER A 70 -13.76 -2.75 -1.16
CA SER A 70 -13.16 -1.45 -1.49
C SER A 70 -14.09 -0.64 -2.35
N THR A 71 -14.87 0.18 -1.70
CA THR A 71 -15.70 1.11 -2.43
C THR A 71 -14.81 2.22 -2.95
N LEU A 72 -15.04 2.63 -4.20
CA LEU A 72 -14.47 3.88 -4.74
C LEU A 72 -14.67 5.07 -3.79
N ALA A 73 -15.57 4.93 -2.82
CA ALA A 73 -15.81 5.89 -1.76
C ALA A 73 -14.60 6.05 -0.81
N SER A 74 -13.91 4.95 -0.47
CA SER A 74 -12.72 5.01 0.40
C SER A 74 -11.58 5.79 -0.26
N LEU A 75 -11.47 5.77 -1.59
CA LEU A 75 -10.46 6.53 -2.33
C LEU A 75 -10.70 8.04 -2.35
N LYS A 76 -11.89 8.50 -1.94
CA LYS A 76 -12.16 9.94 -1.79
C LYS A 76 -11.55 10.52 -0.52
N ASP A 77 -11.13 9.68 0.41
CA ASP A 77 -10.45 10.13 1.61
C ASP A 77 -9.08 10.71 1.23
N SER A 78 -8.93 12.01 1.40
CA SER A 78 -7.71 12.75 1.05
C SER A 78 -6.48 12.35 1.86
N ARG A 79 -6.65 11.53 2.90
CA ARG A 79 -5.56 10.98 3.73
C ARG A 79 -4.90 9.77 3.08
N ILE A 80 -5.63 9.06 2.19
CA ILE A 80 -5.09 7.92 1.45
C ILE A 80 -4.06 8.41 0.45
N ARG A 81 -2.84 7.93 0.57
CA ARG A 81 -1.71 8.28 -0.29
C ARG A 81 -1.33 7.17 -1.25
N LYS A 82 -1.68 5.94 -0.91
CA LYS A 82 -1.32 4.75 -1.69
C LYS A 82 -2.46 3.74 -1.72
N VAL A 83 -2.56 3.04 -2.84
CA VAL A 83 -3.45 1.90 -3.03
C VAL A 83 -2.64 0.73 -3.56
N LYS A 84 -2.82 -0.44 -2.98
CA LYS A 84 -2.15 -1.67 -3.37
C LYS A 84 -3.12 -2.56 -4.15
N ILE A 85 -2.70 -3.03 -5.32
CA ILE A 85 -3.48 -3.97 -6.14
C ILE A 85 -3.11 -5.38 -5.74
N ASP A 86 -4.11 -6.16 -5.34
CA ASP A 86 -3.94 -7.55 -4.89
C ASP A 86 -3.25 -8.43 -5.93
N GLN A 87 -2.42 -9.34 -5.44
CA GLN A 87 -1.71 -10.31 -6.24
C GLN A 87 -2.61 -11.17 -7.16
N GLY A 88 -3.87 -11.35 -6.80
CA GLY A 88 -4.84 -12.10 -7.60
C GLY A 88 -5.07 -11.48 -8.98
N PHE A 89 -4.97 -10.15 -9.10
CA PHE A 89 -5.07 -9.45 -10.40
C PHE A 89 -3.72 -9.34 -11.12
N ILE A 90 -2.62 -9.55 -10.42
CA ILE A 90 -1.27 -9.42 -10.97
C ILE A 90 -0.74 -10.75 -11.49
N ARG A 91 -1.06 -11.86 -10.81
CA ARG A 91 -0.66 -13.19 -11.26
C ARG A 91 -1.32 -13.53 -12.59
N GLY A 92 -0.49 -13.67 -13.62
CA GLY A 92 -0.97 -13.97 -14.97
C GLY A 92 -1.49 -12.76 -15.74
N LEU A 93 -1.26 -11.55 -15.26
CA LEU A 93 -1.67 -10.28 -15.89
C LEU A 93 -1.28 -10.21 -17.37
N ALA A 94 -0.10 -10.71 -17.74
CA ALA A 94 0.37 -10.74 -19.11
C ALA A 94 -0.56 -11.54 -20.04
N LYS A 95 -1.32 -12.50 -19.51
CA LYS A 95 -2.22 -13.38 -20.27
C LYS A 95 -3.70 -13.00 -20.19
N SER A 96 -4.13 -12.38 -19.08
CA SER A 96 -5.52 -11.99 -18.85
C SER A 96 -5.80 -10.59 -19.40
N ARG A 97 -6.73 -10.49 -20.37
CA ARG A 97 -7.19 -9.19 -20.88
C ARG A 97 -8.05 -8.45 -19.86
N GLU A 98 -8.85 -9.20 -19.10
CA GLU A 98 -9.77 -8.64 -18.11
C GLU A 98 -8.98 -8.01 -16.96
N ASP A 99 -7.98 -8.73 -16.41
CA ASP A 99 -7.15 -8.19 -15.34
C ASP A 99 -6.35 -6.97 -15.81
N ARG A 100 -5.84 -6.98 -17.05
CA ARG A 100 -5.19 -5.78 -17.62
C ARG A 100 -6.12 -4.57 -17.67
N LEU A 101 -7.39 -4.77 -18.02
CA LEU A 101 -8.36 -3.68 -18.05
C LEU A 101 -8.65 -3.15 -16.65
N LEU A 102 -8.86 -4.04 -15.67
CA LEU A 102 -9.08 -3.68 -14.27
C LEU A 102 -7.87 -2.94 -13.70
N VAL A 103 -6.69 -3.51 -13.81
CA VAL A 103 -5.43 -2.92 -13.32
C VAL A 103 -5.19 -1.54 -13.96
N LYS A 104 -5.41 -1.41 -15.29
CA LYS A 104 -5.31 -0.13 -15.99
C LYS A 104 -6.27 0.91 -15.44
N THR A 105 -7.51 0.51 -15.16
CA THR A 105 -8.54 1.40 -14.61
C THR A 105 -8.14 1.91 -13.22
N VAL A 106 -7.60 1.04 -12.36
CA VAL A 106 -7.12 1.43 -11.03
C VAL A 106 -5.93 2.40 -11.14
N ILE A 107 -4.98 2.13 -12.03
CA ILE A 107 -3.83 3.01 -12.27
C ILE A 107 -4.27 4.39 -12.75
N ASP A 108 -5.20 4.46 -13.69
CA ASP A 108 -5.70 5.74 -14.20
C ASP A 108 -6.49 6.51 -13.15
N LEU A 109 -7.27 5.81 -12.32
CA LEU A 109 -7.98 6.40 -11.20
C LEU A 109 -7.01 6.98 -10.17
N GLY A 110 -6.00 6.20 -9.76
CA GLY A 110 -4.95 6.68 -8.85
C GLY A 110 -4.26 7.93 -9.38
N ARG A 111 -3.92 7.94 -10.67
CA ARG A 111 -3.33 9.13 -11.33
C ARG A 111 -4.27 10.34 -11.26
N THR A 112 -5.56 10.14 -11.48
CA THR A 112 -6.57 11.22 -11.46
C THR A 112 -6.76 11.80 -10.06
N LEU A 113 -6.70 10.94 -9.03
CA LEU A 113 -6.86 11.32 -7.63
C LEU A 113 -5.54 11.77 -6.96
N GLY A 114 -4.40 11.64 -7.64
CA GLY A 114 -3.09 11.93 -7.05
C GLY A 114 -2.64 10.88 -6.01
N ILE A 115 -3.14 9.65 -6.12
CA ILE A 115 -2.85 8.52 -5.24
C ILE A 115 -1.82 7.61 -5.93
N GLU A 116 -0.80 7.19 -5.20
CA GLU A 116 0.16 6.19 -5.68
C GLU A 116 -0.53 4.83 -5.82
N VAL A 117 -0.26 4.13 -6.93
CA VAL A 117 -0.75 2.77 -7.14
C VAL A 117 0.43 1.82 -7.16
N MET A 118 0.40 0.82 -6.28
CA MET A 118 1.42 -0.23 -6.13
C MET A 118 0.85 -1.59 -6.50
N ALA A 119 1.56 -2.36 -7.31
CA ALA A 119 1.19 -3.74 -7.65
C ALA A 119 1.87 -4.72 -6.69
N GLU A 120 1.10 -5.68 -6.16
CA GLU A 120 1.61 -6.72 -5.28
C GLU A 120 1.73 -8.08 -5.97
N GLY A 121 2.64 -8.91 -5.46
CA GLY A 121 2.79 -10.28 -5.91
C GLY A 121 3.31 -10.44 -7.33
N VAL A 122 4.17 -9.53 -7.79
CA VAL A 122 4.84 -9.65 -9.09
C VAL A 122 5.85 -10.78 -9.01
N GLU A 123 5.61 -11.85 -9.76
CA GLU A 123 6.44 -13.06 -9.76
C GLU A 123 7.16 -13.29 -11.10
N THR A 124 6.67 -12.71 -12.20
CA THR A 124 7.25 -12.93 -13.52
C THR A 124 7.65 -11.62 -14.21
N GLU A 125 8.69 -11.69 -15.02
CA GLU A 125 9.14 -10.57 -15.84
C GLU A 125 8.06 -10.13 -16.84
N ALA A 126 7.24 -11.05 -17.34
CA ALA A 126 6.15 -10.75 -18.25
C ALA A 126 5.07 -9.86 -17.59
N ASP A 127 4.72 -10.16 -16.33
CA ASP A 127 3.77 -9.35 -15.56
C ASP A 127 4.37 -7.98 -15.21
N ARG A 128 5.66 -7.91 -14.83
CA ARG A 128 6.38 -6.66 -14.60
C ARG A 128 6.36 -5.76 -15.84
N GLN A 129 6.69 -6.31 -17.01
CA GLN A 129 6.66 -5.53 -18.26
C GLN A 129 5.25 -5.08 -18.63
N THR A 130 4.24 -5.88 -18.34
CA THR A 130 2.84 -5.52 -18.57
C THR A 130 2.44 -4.37 -17.65
N LEU A 131 2.75 -4.45 -16.35
CA LEU A 131 2.53 -3.37 -15.39
C LEU A 131 3.20 -2.05 -15.82
N HIS A 132 4.45 -2.12 -16.25
CA HIS A 132 5.16 -0.96 -16.76
C HIS A 132 4.45 -0.32 -17.96
N LYS A 133 4.01 -1.13 -18.94
CA LYS A 133 3.23 -0.65 -20.10
C LYS A 133 1.89 -0.04 -19.71
N LEU A 134 1.26 -0.52 -18.63
CA LEU A 134 0.03 0.04 -18.09
C LEU A 134 0.26 1.34 -17.30
N GLY A 135 1.53 1.66 -17.00
CA GLY A 135 1.92 2.89 -16.30
C GLY A 135 2.00 2.73 -14.77
N CYS A 136 2.06 1.50 -14.25
CA CYS A 136 2.36 1.24 -12.85
C CYS A 136 3.86 1.52 -12.61
N LYS A 137 4.15 2.34 -11.59
CA LYS A 137 5.53 2.77 -11.29
C LYS A 137 6.12 2.01 -10.12
N THR A 138 5.28 1.48 -9.25
CA THR A 138 5.68 0.84 -8.00
C THR A 138 5.16 -0.58 -7.95
N ALA A 139 6.01 -1.53 -7.62
CA ALA A 139 5.62 -2.93 -7.55
C ALA A 139 6.45 -3.67 -6.50
N GLN A 140 5.85 -4.70 -5.90
CA GLN A 140 6.55 -5.64 -5.01
C GLN A 140 6.19 -7.08 -5.35
N GLY A 141 7.09 -8.02 -5.03
CA GLY A 141 6.85 -9.44 -5.24
C GLY A 141 8.13 -10.26 -5.32
N PHE A 142 7.96 -11.56 -5.47
CA PHE A 142 9.08 -12.52 -5.45
C PHE A 142 10.02 -12.40 -6.66
N LEU A 143 9.59 -11.71 -7.72
CA LEU A 143 10.49 -11.36 -8.82
C LEU A 143 11.66 -10.50 -8.34
N PHE A 144 11.44 -9.60 -7.39
CA PHE A 144 12.46 -8.70 -6.85
C PHE A 144 13.20 -9.34 -5.68
N SER A 145 12.47 -9.73 -4.65
CA SER A 145 13.01 -10.44 -3.49
C SER A 145 11.91 -11.13 -2.70
N LYS A 146 12.25 -12.25 -2.06
CA LYS A 146 11.46 -12.79 -0.96
C LYS A 146 11.74 -11.99 0.31
N ALA A 147 10.88 -12.16 1.32
CA ALA A 147 11.15 -11.61 2.65
C ALA A 147 12.50 -12.13 3.17
N VAL A 148 13.34 -11.21 3.62
CA VAL A 148 14.68 -11.50 4.12
C VAL A 148 14.89 -10.81 5.47
N PRO A 149 15.81 -11.31 6.33
CA PRO A 149 16.19 -10.62 7.55
C PRO A 149 16.71 -9.20 7.28
N LEU A 150 16.53 -8.30 8.26
CA LEU A 150 16.92 -6.89 8.15
C LEU A 150 18.37 -6.69 7.65
N SER A 151 19.33 -7.50 8.13
CA SER A 151 20.72 -7.42 7.71
C SER A 151 20.92 -7.64 6.21
N GLN A 152 20.10 -8.49 5.60
CA GLN A 152 20.12 -8.73 4.15
C GLN A 152 19.36 -7.65 3.38
N ALA A 153 18.23 -7.16 3.92
CA ALA A 153 17.45 -6.09 3.33
C ALA A 153 18.26 -4.80 3.14
N LEU A 154 19.10 -4.45 4.12
CA LEU A 154 20.02 -3.31 4.01
C LEU A 154 21.00 -3.47 2.84
N GLY A 155 21.49 -4.68 2.59
CA GLY A 155 22.37 -4.96 1.45
C GLY A 155 21.67 -4.81 0.09
N LEU A 156 20.39 -5.17 0.01
CA LEU A 156 19.57 -4.99 -1.22
C LEU A 156 19.32 -3.50 -1.49
N ALA A 157 18.94 -2.73 -0.48
CA ALA A 157 18.66 -1.30 -0.62
C ALA A 157 19.91 -0.48 -1.07
N VAL A 158 21.12 -0.93 -0.74
CA VAL A 158 22.36 -0.28 -1.18
C VAL A 158 22.66 -0.61 -2.65
N LYS A 159 22.38 -1.83 -3.12
CA LYS A 159 22.62 -2.23 -4.52
C LYS A 159 21.73 -1.46 -5.50
N GLU A 160 20.44 -1.30 -5.19
CA GLU A 160 19.51 -0.57 -6.05
C GLU A 160 19.88 0.91 -6.24
N ARG A 161 20.56 1.53 -5.26
CA ARG A 161 21.05 2.91 -5.40
C ARG A 161 22.26 3.06 -6.32
N GLN A 162 22.93 1.97 -6.66
CA GLN A 162 24.12 1.99 -7.53
C GLN A 162 23.78 1.69 -9.01
N GLU A 163 22.55 1.23 -9.29
CA GLU A 163 22.09 0.89 -10.64
C GLU A 163 21.21 1.97 -11.29
N LEU A 164 21.03 3.11 -10.62
CA LEU A 164 20.39 4.33 -11.13
C LEU A 164 21.44 5.35 -11.54
#